data_0f661638204f10ce72059e7c7986663c
#
_entry.id   0f661638204f10ce72059e7c7986663c
#
_cell.length_a   1.000
_cell.length_b   1.000
_cell.length_c   1.000
_cell.angle_alpha   90.00
_cell.angle_beta   90.00
_cell.angle_gamma   90.00
#
_symmetry.space_group_name_H-M   'P 1'
#
loop_
_entity.id
_entity.type
_entity.pdbx_description
1 polymer ?
#
loop_
_entity_poly.entity_id
_entity_poly.type
_entity_poly.pdbx_seq_one_letter_code
_entity_poly.pdbx_strand_id
1 'polypeptide(L)'
;RSPLSVLEGYQEMLSEYLPKKEINMEQALEMVNESKKQIERMDIFVETMRKMSSLDARELVAEEITSKQLEIDIRAEMNVFEKKFGKLYKLKCSETAEKFSGDKEVILEVIENLLSNAFRYAKTKVEMEVFLTSSELQIRIKDDGVGFTVDKQKATELFYQQNVKDSLKHSGMGMYISRLYCEKHGGQLLIESEKQSGAVITAVFHRIA
;
A
#
# COMPACT_ATOMS: atom_id res chain seq x y z
N ARG A 1 -13.89 16.31 9.90
CA ARG A 1 -15.19 16.36 9.20
C ARG A 1 -15.26 15.19 8.23
N SER A 2 -16.45 14.59 8.07
CA SER A 2 -16.61 13.48 7.12
C SER A 2 -16.47 14.00 5.67
N PRO A 3 -15.97 13.18 4.72
CA PRO A 3 -15.90 13.59 3.32
C PRO A 3 -17.24 14.04 2.76
N LEU A 4 -18.35 13.41 3.17
CA LEU A 4 -19.72 13.79 2.79
C LEU A 4 -20.08 15.20 3.23
N SER A 5 -19.82 15.56 4.50
CA SER A 5 -20.13 16.91 5.00
C SER A 5 -19.31 18.01 4.33
N VAL A 6 -18.13 17.67 3.81
CA VAL A 6 -17.32 18.60 3.00
C VAL A 6 -17.92 18.78 1.60
N LEU A 7 -18.36 17.67 0.98
CA LEU A 7 -19.03 17.71 -0.32
C LEU A 7 -20.34 18.50 -0.27
N GLU A 8 -21.19 18.25 0.72
CA GLU A 8 -22.43 18.99 0.96
C GLU A 8 -22.16 20.49 1.10
N GLY A 9 -21.16 20.86 1.93
CA GLY A 9 -20.79 22.26 2.10
C GLY A 9 -20.31 22.94 0.81
N TYR A 10 -19.52 22.26 -0.02
CA TYR A 10 -19.11 22.82 -1.32
C TYR A 10 -20.27 22.91 -2.30
N GLN A 11 -21.20 21.96 -2.31
CA GLN A 11 -22.40 22.02 -3.16
C GLN A 11 -23.32 23.18 -2.74
N GLU A 12 -23.54 23.38 -1.44
CA GLU A 12 -24.30 24.51 -0.92
C GLU A 12 -23.65 25.84 -1.32
N MET A 13 -22.34 25.99 -1.11
CA MET A 13 -21.61 27.19 -1.49
C MET A 13 -21.70 27.48 -2.99
N LEU A 14 -21.50 26.45 -3.84
CA LEU A 14 -21.61 26.63 -5.29
C LEU A 14 -23.03 26.99 -5.72
N SER A 15 -24.05 26.34 -5.17
CA SER A 15 -25.44 26.60 -5.55
C SER A 15 -25.97 27.94 -5.07
N GLU A 16 -25.53 28.43 -3.90
CA GLU A 16 -26.00 29.65 -3.30
C GLU A 16 -25.22 30.89 -3.78
N TYR A 17 -23.87 30.82 -3.80
CA TYR A 17 -23.04 32.02 -4.01
C TYR A 17 -22.58 32.21 -5.45
N LEU A 18 -22.47 31.15 -6.27
CA LEU A 18 -22.08 31.31 -7.69
C LEU A 18 -23.10 32.07 -8.51
N PRO A 19 -24.44 31.84 -8.41
CA PRO A 19 -25.43 32.62 -9.13
C PRO A 19 -25.47 34.08 -8.69
N LYS A 20 -25.15 34.37 -7.42
CA LYS A 20 -25.10 35.74 -6.87
C LYS A 20 -23.81 36.48 -7.24
N LYS A 21 -22.84 35.80 -7.90
CA LYS A 21 -21.50 36.32 -8.20
C LYS A 21 -20.69 36.70 -6.96
N GLU A 22 -20.99 36.09 -5.82
CA GLU A 22 -20.29 36.29 -4.56
C GLU A 22 -18.98 35.44 -4.48
N ILE A 23 -18.86 34.44 -5.35
CA ILE A 23 -17.64 33.68 -5.61
C ILE A 23 -17.28 33.80 -7.09
N ASN A 24 -15.99 33.84 -7.39
CA ASN A 24 -15.50 33.89 -8.76
C ASN A 24 -15.30 32.48 -9.34
N MET A 25 -15.02 32.40 -10.66
CA MET A 25 -14.86 31.14 -11.37
C MET A 25 -13.66 30.32 -10.81
N GLU A 26 -12.59 30.98 -10.39
CA GLU A 26 -11.39 30.31 -9.82
C GLU A 26 -11.73 29.64 -8.50
N GLN A 27 -12.43 30.31 -7.60
CA GLN A 27 -12.92 29.75 -6.34
C GLN A 27 -13.89 28.58 -6.57
N ALA A 28 -14.81 28.73 -7.55
CA ALA A 28 -15.73 27.65 -7.91
C ALA A 28 -14.96 26.40 -8.43
N LEU A 29 -13.94 26.61 -9.27
CA LEU A 29 -13.10 25.53 -9.78
C LEU A 29 -12.30 24.83 -8.65
N GLU A 30 -11.80 25.59 -7.69
CA GLU A 30 -11.13 25.05 -6.52
C GLU A 30 -12.07 24.15 -5.70
N MET A 31 -13.31 24.61 -5.43
CA MET A 31 -14.32 23.81 -4.72
C MET A 31 -14.67 22.51 -5.47
N VAL A 32 -14.80 22.57 -6.81
CA VAL A 32 -15.03 21.38 -7.64
C VAL A 32 -13.84 20.41 -7.58
N ASN A 33 -12.62 20.93 -7.63
CA ASN A 33 -11.42 20.09 -7.53
C ASN A 33 -11.29 19.43 -6.14
N GLU A 34 -11.56 20.16 -5.07
CA GLU A 34 -11.59 19.59 -3.72
C GLU A 34 -12.72 18.56 -3.56
N SER A 35 -13.89 18.79 -4.17
CA SER A 35 -14.98 17.82 -4.21
C SER A 35 -14.58 16.52 -4.90
N LYS A 36 -13.89 16.59 -6.05
CA LYS A 36 -13.34 15.41 -6.73
C LYS A 36 -12.40 14.62 -5.83
N LYS A 37 -11.54 15.30 -5.10
CA LYS A 37 -10.64 14.65 -4.13
C LYS A 37 -11.37 13.91 -3.02
N GLN A 38 -12.47 14.48 -2.51
CA GLN A 38 -13.29 13.80 -1.50
C GLN A 38 -13.98 12.56 -2.07
N ILE A 39 -14.48 12.60 -3.30
CA ILE A 39 -15.08 11.46 -4.01
C ILE A 39 -14.03 10.35 -4.17
N GLU A 40 -12.84 10.67 -4.70
CA GLU A 40 -11.75 9.68 -4.83
C GLU A 40 -11.40 9.01 -3.49
N ARG A 41 -11.39 9.78 -2.38
CA ARG A 41 -11.18 9.21 -1.04
C ARG A 41 -12.30 8.25 -0.63
N MET A 42 -13.54 8.57 -0.96
CA MET A 42 -14.68 7.72 -0.64
C MET A 42 -14.66 6.43 -1.46
N ASP A 43 -14.33 6.51 -2.77
CA ASP A 43 -14.21 5.33 -3.63
C ASP A 43 -13.13 4.38 -3.09
N ILE A 44 -11.98 4.91 -2.72
CA ILE A 44 -10.90 4.15 -2.10
C ILE A 44 -11.36 3.53 -0.77
N PHE A 45 -12.10 4.27 0.05
CA PHE A 45 -12.64 3.75 1.30
C PHE A 45 -13.60 2.57 1.08
N VAL A 46 -14.55 2.73 0.15
CA VAL A 46 -15.51 1.69 -0.21
C VAL A 46 -14.79 0.43 -0.74
N GLU A 47 -13.81 0.60 -1.63
CA GLU A 47 -13.03 -0.52 -2.17
C GLU A 47 -12.27 -1.26 -1.06
N THR A 48 -11.73 -0.52 -0.10
CA THR A 48 -11.03 -1.15 1.03
C THR A 48 -11.99 -1.88 1.97
N MET A 49 -13.14 -1.30 2.28
CA MET A 49 -14.14 -1.98 3.09
C MET A 49 -14.61 -3.28 2.41
N ARG A 50 -14.76 -3.24 1.08
CA ARG A 50 -15.06 -4.41 0.28
C ARG A 50 -13.95 -5.47 0.36
N LYS A 51 -12.68 -5.05 0.23
CA LYS A 51 -11.53 -5.95 0.40
C LYS A 51 -11.47 -6.54 1.81
N MET A 52 -11.67 -5.74 2.84
CA MET A 52 -11.72 -6.23 4.23
C MET A 52 -12.83 -7.25 4.43
N SER A 53 -14.05 -6.94 3.98
CA SER A 53 -15.18 -7.87 4.10
C SER A 53 -14.93 -9.18 3.33
N SER A 54 -14.33 -9.09 2.14
CA SER A 54 -13.95 -10.28 1.38
C SER A 54 -12.83 -11.08 2.05
N LEU A 55 -11.90 -10.39 2.72
CA LEU A 55 -10.77 -11.02 3.40
C LEU A 55 -11.21 -11.85 4.61
N ASP A 56 -12.18 -11.38 5.37
CA ASP A 56 -12.75 -12.13 6.49
C ASP A 56 -13.46 -13.40 6.02
N ALA A 57 -14.17 -13.31 4.90
CA ALA A 57 -14.93 -14.41 4.31
C ALA A 57 -14.10 -15.36 3.42
N ARG A 58 -12.95 -14.89 2.90
CA ARG A 58 -12.09 -15.67 1.99
C ARG A 58 -11.30 -16.70 2.75
N GLU A 59 -11.41 -17.96 2.41
CA GLU A 59 -10.45 -19.00 2.80
C GLU A 59 -9.17 -18.84 1.96
N LEU A 60 -8.03 -19.03 2.60
CA LEU A 60 -6.75 -19.04 1.88
C LEU A 60 -6.66 -20.28 0.99
N VAL A 61 -6.22 -20.08 -0.24
CA VAL A 61 -6.00 -21.16 -1.19
C VAL A 61 -4.55 -21.60 -1.14
N ALA A 62 -4.31 -22.84 -0.67
CA ALA A 62 -2.96 -23.39 -0.62
C ALA A 62 -2.47 -23.75 -2.03
N GLU A 63 -1.46 -23.07 -2.51
CA GLU A 63 -0.78 -23.32 -3.77
C GLU A 63 0.71 -23.58 -3.50
N GLU A 64 1.31 -24.45 -4.31
CA GLU A 64 2.73 -24.69 -4.29
C GLU A 64 3.48 -23.58 -5.02
N ILE A 65 4.21 -22.76 -4.28
CA ILE A 65 4.99 -21.63 -4.81
C ILE A 65 6.46 -22.05 -4.84
N THR A 66 7.06 -22.04 -6.03
CA THR A 66 8.49 -22.25 -6.19
C THR A 66 9.26 -20.94 -6.07
N SER A 67 10.45 -20.97 -5.47
CA SER A 67 11.33 -19.81 -5.37
C SER A 67 11.63 -19.19 -6.73
N LYS A 68 11.84 -20.01 -7.75
CA LYS A 68 12.12 -19.57 -9.13
C LYS A 68 10.96 -18.82 -9.76
N GLN A 69 9.71 -19.32 -9.60
CA GLN A 69 8.53 -18.64 -10.14
C GLN A 69 8.28 -17.32 -9.39
N LEU A 70 8.42 -17.34 -8.06
CA LEU A 70 8.26 -16.13 -7.25
C LEU A 70 9.29 -15.05 -7.63
N GLU A 71 10.54 -15.42 -7.88
CA GLU A 71 11.57 -14.49 -8.33
C GLU A 71 11.21 -13.86 -9.70
N ILE A 72 10.68 -14.65 -10.64
CA ILE A 72 10.24 -14.15 -11.95
C ILE A 72 9.11 -13.13 -11.78
N ASP A 73 8.10 -13.47 -10.99
CA ASP A 73 6.93 -12.62 -10.75
C ASP A 73 7.37 -11.30 -10.08
N ILE A 74 8.21 -11.35 -9.06
CA ILE A 74 8.75 -10.17 -8.37
C ILE A 74 9.58 -9.29 -9.32
N ARG A 75 10.45 -9.88 -10.15
CA ARG A 75 11.24 -9.11 -11.12
C ARG A 75 10.36 -8.39 -12.13
N ALA A 76 9.29 -9.02 -12.58
CA ALA A 76 8.33 -8.39 -13.49
C ALA A 76 7.71 -7.14 -12.85
N GLU A 77 7.24 -7.23 -11.61
CA GLU A 77 6.69 -6.11 -10.86
C GLU A 77 7.74 -5.00 -10.62
N MET A 78 8.93 -5.34 -10.16
CA MET A 78 9.99 -4.36 -9.91
C MET A 78 10.38 -3.59 -11.17
N ASN A 79 10.42 -4.25 -12.34
CA ASN A 79 10.68 -3.59 -13.62
C ASN A 79 9.60 -2.57 -14.00
N VAL A 80 8.32 -2.85 -13.68
CA VAL A 80 7.22 -1.90 -13.90
C VAL A 80 7.41 -0.67 -13.01
N PHE A 81 7.72 -0.87 -11.72
CA PHE A 81 7.95 0.24 -10.79
C PHE A 81 9.22 1.04 -11.12
N GLU A 82 10.31 0.38 -11.51
CA GLU A 82 11.54 1.05 -11.95
C GLU A 82 11.26 2.02 -13.11
N LYS A 83 10.55 1.54 -14.16
CA LYS A 83 10.16 2.37 -15.31
C LYS A 83 9.24 3.52 -14.91
N LYS A 84 8.28 3.27 -13.99
CA LYS A 84 7.30 4.26 -13.54
C LYS A 84 7.91 5.36 -12.70
N PHE A 85 8.85 5.03 -11.82
CA PHE A 85 9.42 5.96 -10.84
C PHE A 85 10.85 6.42 -11.17
N GLY A 86 11.53 5.79 -12.12
CA GLY A 86 12.91 6.11 -12.49
C GLY A 86 13.92 5.82 -11.38
N LYS A 87 13.65 4.85 -10.51
CA LYS A 87 14.49 4.50 -9.35
C LYS A 87 15.05 3.10 -9.50
N LEU A 88 16.30 2.91 -9.11
CA LEU A 88 16.99 1.63 -9.21
C LEU A 88 16.45 0.61 -8.20
N TYR A 89 16.58 -0.67 -8.52
CA TYR A 89 16.29 -1.73 -7.57
C TYR A 89 17.38 -2.80 -7.50
N LYS A 90 17.43 -3.49 -6.37
CA LYS A 90 18.18 -4.74 -6.19
C LYS A 90 17.24 -5.80 -5.64
N LEU A 91 17.31 -7.00 -6.22
CA LEU A 91 16.61 -8.19 -5.72
C LEU A 91 17.62 -9.26 -5.35
N LYS A 92 17.52 -9.78 -4.15
CA LYS A 92 18.28 -10.92 -3.66
C LYS A 92 17.29 -11.97 -3.19
N CYS A 93 17.37 -13.16 -3.79
CA CYS A 93 16.61 -14.33 -3.35
C CYS A 93 17.58 -15.33 -2.71
N SER A 94 17.16 -15.89 -1.59
CA SER A 94 17.84 -17.00 -0.91
C SER A 94 16.81 -18.00 -0.44
N GLU A 95 17.15 -19.28 -0.49
CA GLU A 95 16.23 -20.35 -0.19
C GLU A 95 16.95 -21.50 0.53
N THR A 96 16.23 -22.17 1.43
CA THR A 96 16.60 -23.45 2.01
C THR A 96 15.63 -24.56 1.61
N ALA A 97 14.57 -24.20 0.89
CA ALA A 97 13.61 -25.12 0.30
C ALA A 97 13.21 -24.62 -1.09
N GLU A 98 12.95 -25.53 -2.02
CA GLU A 98 12.55 -25.18 -3.37
C GLU A 98 11.08 -24.69 -3.46
N LYS A 99 10.26 -25.05 -2.46
CA LYS A 99 8.81 -24.90 -2.49
C LYS A 99 8.28 -24.45 -1.14
N PHE A 100 7.23 -23.62 -1.23
CA PHE A 100 6.46 -23.13 -0.11
C PHE A 100 4.95 -23.25 -0.43
N SER A 101 4.12 -23.66 0.55
CA SER A 101 2.66 -23.70 0.38
C SER A 101 2.04 -22.45 0.96
N GLY A 102 1.38 -21.65 0.12
CA GLY A 102 0.74 -20.39 0.50
C GLY A 102 -0.27 -19.91 -0.55
N ASP A 103 -1.06 -18.91 -0.23
CA ASP A 103 -1.95 -18.25 -1.20
C ASP A 103 -1.14 -17.26 -2.05
N LYS A 104 -0.81 -17.69 -3.27
CA LYS A 104 0.05 -16.93 -4.18
C LYS A 104 -0.52 -15.55 -4.52
N GLU A 105 -1.81 -15.46 -4.77
CA GLU A 105 -2.47 -14.20 -5.12
C GLU A 105 -2.36 -13.18 -3.99
N VAL A 106 -2.62 -13.62 -2.77
CA VAL A 106 -2.50 -12.79 -1.56
C VAL A 106 -1.06 -12.33 -1.33
N ILE A 107 -0.10 -13.24 -1.49
CA ILE A 107 1.34 -12.91 -1.33
C ILE A 107 1.77 -11.88 -2.37
N LEU A 108 1.36 -12.03 -3.64
CA LEU A 108 1.70 -11.06 -4.69
C LEU A 108 1.02 -9.71 -4.47
N GLU A 109 -0.22 -9.65 -3.98
CA GLU A 109 -0.88 -8.40 -3.61
C GLU A 109 -0.13 -7.67 -2.49
N VAL A 110 0.36 -8.39 -1.48
CA VAL A 110 1.21 -7.80 -0.43
C VAL A 110 2.51 -7.26 -1.03
N ILE A 111 3.18 -8.02 -1.89
CA ILE A 111 4.42 -7.58 -2.57
C ILE A 111 4.18 -6.29 -3.36
N GLU A 112 3.12 -6.22 -4.17
CA GLU A 112 2.77 -5.03 -4.95
C GLU A 112 2.54 -3.81 -4.06
N ASN A 113 1.76 -3.96 -2.99
CA ASN A 113 1.50 -2.90 -2.02
C ASN A 113 2.79 -2.36 -1.38
N LEU A 114 3.68 -3.26 -0.93
CA LEU A 114 4.93 -2.88 -0.29
C LEU A 114 5.91 -2.26 -1.28
N LEU A 115 6.03 -2.79 -2.51
CA LEU A 115 6.87 -2.22 -3.58
C LEU A 115 6.35 -0.84 -3.99
N SER A 116 5.03 -0.69 -4.17
CA SER A 116 4.42 0.61 -4.51
C SER A 116 4.79 1.68 -3.47
N ASN A 117 4.75 1.34 -2.19
CA ASN A 117 5.16 2.25 -1.12
C ASN A 117 6.66 2.53 -1.16
N ALA A 118 7.51 1.50 -1.24
CA ALA A 118 8.96 1.65 -1.26
C ALA A 118 9.41 2.52 -2.45
N PHE A 119 8.96 2.24 -3.67
CA PHE A 119 9.33 3.03 -4.84
C PHE A 119 8.81 4.47 -4.79
N ARG A 120 7.68 4.71 -4.13
CA ARG A 120 7.16 6.08 -3.96
C ARG A 120 8.04 6.90 -3.04
N TYR A 121 8.39 6.38 -1.89
CA TYR A 121 9.08 7.11 -0.83
C TYR A 121 10.60 7.05 -0.94
N ALA A 122 11.17 6.09 -1.68
CA ALA A 122 12.60 6.05 -1.96
C ALA A 122 13.10 7.35 -2.59
N LYS A 123 14.34 7.71 -2.34
CA LYS A 123 15.04 8.78 -3.05
C LYS A 123 15.62 8.28 -4.37
N THR A 124 16.38 7.19 -4.33
CA THR A 124 17.13 6.68 -5.48
C THR A 124 16.96 5.18 -5.71
N LYS A 125 16.81 4.38 -4.66
CA LYS A 125 16.84 2.92 -4.78
C LYS A 125 15.92 2.20 -3.80
N VAL A 126 15.51 1.00 -4.23
CA VAL A 126 14.78 0.01 -3.43
C VAL A 126 15.57 -1.29 -3.42
N GLU A 127 15.73 -1.90 -2.27
CA GLU A 127 16.37 -3.21 -2.10
C GLU A 127 15.34 -4.19 -1.57
N MET A 128 15.24 -5.37 -2.18
CA MET A 128 14.33 -6.42 -1.76
C MET A 128 15.11 -7.71 -1.52
N GLU A 129 14.88 -8.33 -0.39
CA GLU A 129 15.41 -9.64 -0.02
C GLU A 129 14.24 -10.60 0.19
N VAL A 130 14.31 -11.74 -0.45
CA VAL A 130 13.34 -12.83 -0.32
C VAL A 130 14.07 -14.02 0.29
N PHE A 131 13.52 -14.55 1.37
CA PHE A 131 14.02 -15.76 2.02
C PHE A 131 12.90 -16.78 2.12
N LEU A 132 13.09 -17.96 1.50
CA LEU A 132 12.09 -19.01 1.43
C LEU A 132 12.59 -20.27 2.11
N THR A 133 11.77 -20.80 3.01
CA THR A 133 11.94 -22.10 3.68
C THR A 133 10.71 -22.97 3.44
N SER A 134 10.72 -24.20 3.87
CA SER A 134 9.54 -25.08 3.80
C SER A 134 8.39 -24.64 4.69
N SER A 135 8.64 -23.84 5.72
CA SER A 135 7.65 -23.40 6.72
C SER A 135 7.32 -21.92 6.64
N GLU A 136 8.17 -21.09 6.03
CA GLU A 136 8.08 -19.65 6.08
C GLU A 136 8.62 -19.00 4.80
N LEU A 137 7.91 -17.96 4.35
CA LEU A 137 8.37 -17.02 3.33
C LEU A 137 8.51 -15.65 3.98
N GLN A 138 9.71 -15.07 3.93
CA GLN A 138 9.99 -13.71 4.35
C GLN A 138 10.31 -12.82 3.13
N ILE A 139 9.70 -11.64 3.11
CA ILE A 139 9.91 -10.62 2.08
C ILE A 139 10.27 -9.34 2.80
N ARG A 140 11.53 -8.93 2.65
CA ARG A 140 12.08 -7.71 3.26
C ARG A 140 12.34 -6.67 2.20
N ILE A 141 11.71 -5.51 2.31
CA ILE A 141 11.87 -4.39 1.38
C ILE A 141 12.44 -3.20 2.14
N LYS A 142 13.51 -2.64 1.59
CA LYS A 142 14.20 -1.47 2.11
C LYS A 142 14.22 -0.37 1.07
N ASP A 143 13.86 0.85 1.46
CA ASP A 143 14.05 2.07 0.68
C ASP A 143 15.06 3.01 1.32
N ASP A 144 15.56 3.96 0.55
CA ASP A 144 16.47 5.01 0.99
C ASP A 144 15.75 6.37 1.21
N GLY A 145 14.46 6.32 1.50
CA GLY A 145 13.60 7.48 1.65
C GLY A 145 13.75 8.22 2.98
N VAL A 146 12.69 8.92 3.36
CA VAL A 146 12.65 9.70 4.61
C VAL A 146 12.35 8.86 5.85
N GLY A 147 11.94 7.60 5.66
CA GLY A 147 11.47 6.72 6.73
C GLY A 147 10.12 7.16 7.29
N PHE A 148 9.63 6.45 8.29
CA PHE A 148 8.41 6.81 9.01
C PHE A 148 8.74 7.82 10.13
N THR A 149 7.92 8.88 10.24
CA THR A 149 8.08 9.93 11.26
C THR A 149 7.26 9.66 12.52
N VAL A 150 6.45 8.61 12.52
CA VAL A 150 5.55 8.23 13.60
C VAL A 150 5.87 6.86 14.16
N ASP A 151 5.19 6.57 15.27
CA ASP A 151 5.21 5.25 15.90
C ASP A 151 4.88 4.15 14.88
N LYS A 152 5.68 3.10 14.89
CA LYS A 152 5.62 1.95 13.96
C LYS A 152 4.22 1.29 13.92
N GLN A 153 3.52 1.26 15.05
CA GLN A 153 2.15 0.72 15.14
C GLN A 153 1.17 1.58 14.34
N LYS A 154 1.30 2.90 14.40
CA LYS A 154 0.43 3.82 13.66
C LYS A 154 0.59 3.72 12.15
N ALA A 155 1.76 3.35 11.66
CA ALA A 155 2.02 3.21 10.21
C ALA A 155 1.19 2.07 9.56
N THR A 156 0.71 1.11 10.34
CA THR A 156 -0.18 0.03 9.90
C THR A 156 -1.64 0.23 10.32
N GLU A 157 -1.99 1.39 10.89
CA GLU A 157 -3.38 1.73 11.18
C GLU A 157 -4.14 2.11 9.92
N LEU A 158 -5.44 1.91 9.97
CA LEU A 158 -6.35 2.26 8.89
C LEU A 158 -6.25 3.77 8.59
N PHE A 159 -6.10 4.15 7.32
CA PHE A 159 -5.99 5.55 6.86
C PHE A 159 -4.75 6.32 7.31
N TYR A 160 -3.72 5.66 7.83
CA TYR A 160 -2.50 6.37 8.14
C TYR A 160 -1.80 6.88 6.86
N GLN A 161 -1.55 8.18 6.82
CA GLN A 161 -0.80 8.85 5.75
C GLN A 161 0.18 9.85 6.35
N GLN A 162 1.45 9.72 5.96
CA GLN A 162 2.50 10.59 6.47
C GLN A 162 2.45 12.01 5.89
N ASN A 163 1.92 12.18 4.67
CA ASN A 163 1.82 13.46 3.96
C ASN A 163 0.40 13.71 3.45
N VAL A 164 -0.22 14.76 3.94
CA VAL A 164 -1.58 15.19 3.51
C VAL A 164 -1.62 15.59 2.02
N LYS A 165 -0.49 16.00 1.42
CA LYS A 165 -0.41 16.38 0.00
C LYS A 165 -0.47 15.20 -0.96
N ASP A 166 -0.05 13.99 -0.53
CA ASP A 166 -0.12 12.76 -1.32
C ASP A 166 -1.46 12.01 -1.15
N SER A 167 -2.34 12.54 -0.30
CA SER A 167 -3.60 11.91 0.11
C SER A 167 -4.61 11.67 -1.02
N LEU A 168 -4.38 12.23 -2.21
CA LEU A 168 -5.30 12.16 -3.34
C LEU A 168 -5.17 10.90 -4.19
N LYS A 169 -4.07 10.19 -4.12
CA LYS A 169 -3.82 9.01 -4.97
C LYS A 169 -3.69 7.69 -4.18
N HIS A 170 -3.62 7.76 -2.86
CA HIS A 170 -3.36 6.56 -2.04
C HIS A 170 -4.06 6.66 -0.70
N SER A 171 -4.82 5.64 -0.37
CA SER A 171 -5.71 5.59 0.80
C SER A 171 -5.00 5.45 2.15
N GLY A 172 -3.70 5.16 2.18
CA GLY A 172 -3.01 4.76 3.41
C GLY A 172 -3.43 3.36 3.91
N MET A 173 -4.08 2.57 3.07
CA MET A 173 -4.67 1.30 3.45
C MET A 173 -3.86 0.08 3.00
N GLY A 174 -2.95 0.25 2.04
CA GLY A 174 -2.12 -0.86 1.54
C GLY A 174 -1.33 -1.55 2.65
N MET A 175 -0.75 -0.79 3.57
CA MET A 175 -0.01 -1.35 4.72
C MET A 175 -0.93 -2.09 5.68
N TYR A 176 -2.12 -1.56 5.95
CA TYR A 176 -3.12 -2.21 6.80
C TYR A 176 -3.59 -3.54 6.19
N ILE A 177 -3.95 -3.55 4.92
CA ILE A 177 -4.36 -4.77 4.19
C ILE A 177 -3.20 -5.78 4.15
N SER A 178 -1.98 -5.34 3.87
CA SER A 178 -0.80 -6.21 3.89
C SER A 178 -0.58 -6.86 5.25
N ARG A 179 -0.80 -6.11 6.36
CA ARG A 179 -0.75 -6.67 7.70
C ARG A 179 -1.79 -7.77 7.90
N LEU A 180 -3.06 -7.51 7.54
CA LEU A 180 -4.13 -8.48 7.67
C LEU A 180 -3.86 -9.77 6.86
N TYR A 181 -3.31 -9.62 5.66
CA TYR A 181 -2.94 -10.77 4.83
C TYR A 181 -1.80 -11.60 5.44
N CYS A 182 -0.77 -10.96 6.00
CA CYS A 182 0.27 -11.65 6.73
C CYS A 182 -0.29 -12.38 7.96
N GLU A 183 -1.11 -11.70 8.77
CA GLU A 183 -1.76 -12.29 9.95
C GLU A 183 -2.64 -13.48 9.59
N LYS A 184 -3.37 -13.41 8.48
CA LYS A 184 -4.22 -14.51 7.99
C LYS A 184 -3.39 -15.75 7.59
N HIS A 185 -2.16 -15.56 7.11
CA HIS A 185 -1.18 -16.64 6.88
C HIS A 185 -0.47 -17.09 8.17
N GLY A 186 -0.91 -16.64 9.35
CA GLY A 186 -0.26 -16.95 10.62
C GLY A 186 1.07 -16.22 10.84
N GLY A 187 1.47 -15.35 9.92
CA GLY A 187 2.67 -14.53 9.98
C GLY A 187 2.42 -13.12 10.52
N GLN A 188 3.24 -12.17 10.09
CA GLN A 188 3.16 -10.78 10.55
C GLN A 188 3.79 -9.79 9.57
N LEU A 189 3.43 -8.52 9.71
CA LEU A 189 4.09 -7.40 9.03
C LEU A 189 4.89 -6.58 10.03
N LEU A 190 6.20 -6.52 9.83
CA LEU A 190 7.14 -5.79 10.68
C LEU A 190 7.60 -4.51 9.99
N ILE A 191 7.65 -3.41 10.74
CA ILE A 191 8.15 -2.12 10.25
C ILE A 191 9.33 -1.70 11.09
N GLU A 192 10.47 -1.49 10.44
CA GLU A 192 11.66 -0.91 11.00
C GLU A 192 11.96 0.37 10.23
N SER A 193 12.07 1.46 10.90
CA SER A 193 12.39 2.74 10.29
C SER A 193 13.14 3.62 11.26
N GLU A 194 14.17 4.25 10.73
CA GLU A 194 14.87 5.34 11.39
C GLU A 194 14.64 6.63 10.61
N LYS A 195 14.39 7.71 11.32
CA LYS A 195 14.13 9.01 10.70
C LYS A 195 15.31 9.40 9.79
N GLN A 196 15.03 9.70 8.54
CA GLN A 196 15.97 10.06 7.46
C GLN A 196 16.87 8.93 6.95
N SER A 197 16.68 7.69 7.40
CA SER A 197 17.48 6.52 6.96
C SER A 197 16.70 5.56 6.07
N GLY A 198 15.48 5.94 5.65
CA GLY A 198 14.57 5.10 4.89
C GLY A 198 13.72 4.20 5.77
N ALA A 199 12.96 3.33 5.14
CA ALA A 199 12.15 2.33 5.82
C ALA A 199 12.57 0.91 5.43
N VAL A 200 12.38 -0.01 6.36
CA VAL A 200 12.49 -1.44 6.14
C VAL A 200 11.18 -2.07 6.56
N ILE A 201 10.55 -2.79 5.65
CA ILE A 201 9.30 -3.49 5.90
C ILE A 201 9.52 -4.97 5.61
N THR A 202 9.14 -5.82 6.56
CA THR A 202 9.26 -7.28 6.42
C THR A 202 7.90 -7.92 6.54
N ALA A 203 7.43 -8.54 5.46
CA ALA A 203 6.26 -9.39 5.44
C ALA A 203 6.68 -10.85 5.68
N VAL A 204 6.03 -11.49 6.62
CA VAL A 204 6.25 -12.90 6.98
C VAL A 204 4.97 -13.67 6.73
N PHE A 205 5.10 -14.78 6.01
CA PHE A 205 3.99 -15.70 5.72
C PHE A 205 4.38 -17.09 6.21
N HIS A 206 3.53 -17.72 7.00
CA HIS A 206 3.71 -19.09 7.37
C HIS A 206 3.01 -20.01 6.37
N ARG A 207 3.55 -21.23 6.24
CA ARG A 207 2.96 -22.28 5.42
C ARG A 207 1.51 -22.54 5.83
N ILE A 208 0.63 -22.63 4.84
CA ILE A 208 -0.74 -23.14 5.00
C ILE A 208 -0.82 -24.62 4.59
N ALA A 209 -1.66 -25.36 5.29
CA ALA A 209 -1.80 -26.82 5.11
C ALA A 209 -2.52 -27.15 3.80
#